data_b857022d57949cf5ffbba3967e6a93fb
#
_entry.id   b857022d57949cf5ffbba3967e6a93fb
#
_cell.length_a   1.000
_cell.length_b   1.000
_cell.length_c   1.000
_cell.angle_alpha   90.00
_cell.angle_beta   90.00
_cell.angle_gamma   90.00
#
_symmetry.space_group_name_H-M   'P 1'
#
loop_
_entity.id
_entity.type
_entity.pdbx_description
1 polymer ?
#
loop_
_entity_poly.entity_id
_entity_poly.type
_entity_poly.pdbx_seq_one_letter_code
_entity_poly.pdbx_strand_id
1 'polypeptide(L)'
;MFLTSSPSISLYLVEADSGKGKSTFCSYVVGYRHDYDGNVLFDADNTHNYTVSQWVSMRRTHISHLFQELRLFPEITAMENVQIQNKLTGFKSEEEILQWFDMLGIADKVNAKIGRMSFGQQQRVAMIRALVQPFDFILADEPISHLDDNNARIMGDIMMTEAKKQGAGVIVTSIGKHMDLNYERVVRL
;
A
#
# COMPACT_ATOMS: atom_id res chain seq x y z
N MET A 1 8.35 -17.23 2.38
CA MET A 1 7.26 -16.45 2.99
C MET A 1 5.97 -16.94 2.40
N PHE A 2 5.03 -17.33 3.24
CA PHE A 2 3.69 -17.77 2.83
C PHE A 2 2.74 -16.60 3.03
N LEU A 3 2.09 -16.17 1.97
CA LEU A 3 0.97 -15.23 2.01
C LEU A 3 -0.29 -16.04 1.72
N THR A 4 -1.06 -16.33 2.77
CA THR A 4 -2.30 -17.10 2.64
C THR A 4 -3.49 -16.20 2.93
N SER A 5 -4.54 -16.29 2.13
CA SER A 5 -5.83 -15.68 2.42
C SER A 5 -6.46 -16.41 3.62
N SER A 6 -6.28 -15.85 4.81
CA SER A 6 -6.90 -16.37 6.04
C SER A 6 -8.18 -15.59 6.35
N PRO A 7 -9.21 -16.20 6.97
CA PRO A 7 -10.42 -15.49 7.39
C PRO A 7 -10.17 -14.46 8.52
N SER A 8 -9.01 -14.48 9.16
CA SER A 8 -8.53 -13.43 10.06
C SER A 8 -7.53 -12.55 9.32
N ILE A 9 -7.66 -11.23 9.45
CA ILE A 9 -6.72 -10.28 8.84
C ILE A 9 -5.33 -10.54 9.41
N SER A 10 -4.40 -10.98 8.56
CA SER A 10 -3.00 -11.11 8.94
C SER A 10 -2.32 -9.75 8.85
N LEU A 11 -1.85 -9.24 9.98
CA LEU A 11 -1.16 -7.94 10.09
C LEU A 11 0.30 -8.14 10.50
N TYR A 12 1.21 -7.85 9.59
CA TYR A 12 2.64 -8.04 9.77
C TYR A 12 3.38 -6.71 9.80
N LEU A 13 4.36 -6.59 10.69
CA LEU A 13 5.33 -5.51 10.70
C LEU A 13 6.70 -6.07 10.31
N VAL A 14 7.34 -5.42 9.34
CA VAL A 14 8.73 -5.70 8.94
C VAL A 14 9.59 -4.51 9.38
N GLU A 15 10.38 -4.72 10.43
CA GLU A 15 11.28 -3.71 10.98
C GLU A 15 12.70 -3.91 10.47
N ALA A 16 13.34 -2.84 10.08
CA ALA A 16 14.77 -2.82 9.85
C ALA A 16 15.31 -1.38 9.88
N ASP A 17 16.57 -1.21 10.18
CA ASP A 17 17.26 0.08 10.06
C ASP A 17 17.24 0.60 8.61
N SER A 18 17.52 1.90 8.47
CA SER A 18 17.65 2.49 7.13
C SER A 18 18.73 1.77 6.32
N GLY A 19 18.45 1.46 5.06
CA GLY A 19 19.39 0.77 4.16
C GLY A 19 19.51 -0.75 4.37
N LYS A 20 18.76 -1.36 5.29
CA LYS A 20 18.81 -2.80 5.58
C LYS A 20 17.90 -3.67 4.70
N GLY A 21 17.43 -3.16 3.58
CA GLY A 21 16.77 -3.97 2.56
C GLY A 21 15.25 -4.01 2.59
N LYS A 22 14.54 -3.17 3.36
CA LYS A 22 13.06 -3.12 3.39
C LYS A 22 12.44 -2.92 2.02
N SER A 23 12.85 -1.89 1.29
CA SER A 23 12.32 -1.62 -0.06
C SER A 23 12.76 -2.69 -1.08
N THR A 24 13.90 -3.34 -0.83
CA THR A 24 14.33 -4.52 -1.58
C THR A 24 13.40 -5.70 -1.32
N PHE A 25 13.07 -5.98 -0.05
CA PHE A 25 12.07 -6.97 0.34
C PHE A 25 10.72 -6.68 -0.33
N CYS A 26 10.23 -5.43 -0.26
CA CYS A 26 9.02 -5.01 -0.94
C CYS A 26 9.09 -5.31 -2.45
N SER A 27 10.23 -4.99 -3.10
CA SER A 27 10.44 -5.23 -4.52
C SER A 27 10.41 -6.71 -4.90
N TYR A 28 10.88 -7.61 -4.03
CA TYR A 28 10.78 -9.05 -4.22
C TYR A 28 9.34 -9.53 -4.11
N VAL A 29 8.61 -9.09 -3.07
CA VAL A 29 7.22 -9.48 -2.84
C VAL A 29 6.31 -9.07 -4.00
N VAL A 30 6.49 -7.87 -4.56
CA VAL A 30 5.66 -7.37 -5.68
C VAL A 30 6.20 -7.76 -7.06
N GLY A 31 7.28 -8.54 -7.14
CA GLY A 31 7.85 -9.03 -8.39
C GLY A 31 8.51 -7.98 -9.27
N TYR A 32 9.11 -6.93 -8.68
CA TYR A 32 9.97 -5.99 -9.42
C TYR A 32 11.41 -6.45 -9.49
N ARG A 33 11.83 -7.33 -8.57
CA ARG A 33 13.16 -7.94 -8.54
C ARG A 33 13.03 -9.44 -8.35
N HIS A 34 13.98 -10.20 -8.92
CA HIS A 34 14.02 -11.65 -8.89
C HIS A 34 15.40 -12.20 -8.48
N ASP A 35 16.32 -11.31 -8.10
CA ASP A 35 17.70 -11.62 -7.72
C ASP A 35 17.79 -11.97 -6.21
N TYR A 36 17.10 -13.03 -5.80
CA TYR A 36 17.10 -13.55 -4.44
C TYR A 36 17.19 -15.07 -4.41
N ASP A 37 17.74 -15.60 -3.33
CA ASP A 37 17.73 -17.03 -3.04
C ASP A 37 16.48 -17.40 -2.21
N GLY A 38 15.92 -18.60 -2.46
CA GLY A 38 14.71 -19.07 -1.80
C GLY A 38 13.45 -18.87 -2.62
N ASN A 39 12.30 -18.85 -1.97
CA ASN A 39 10.99 -18.79 -2.65
C ASN A 39 10.09 -17.72 -2.03
N VAL A 40 9.41 -16.98 -2.88
CA VAL A 40 8.23 -16.21 -2.51
C VAL A 40 7.01 -16.98 -3.02
N LEU A 41 6.08 -17.29 -2.14
CA LEU A 41 4.88 -18.07 -2.47
C LEU A 41 3.64 -17.21 -2.21
N PHE A 42 2.73 -17.17 -3.19
CA PHE A 42 1.36 -16.76 -3.01
C PHE A 42 0.50 -18.02 -2.98
N ASP A 43 -0.15 -18.29 -1.85
CA ASP A 43 -0.76 -19.57 -1.55
C ASP A 43 0.24 -20.74 -1.79
N ALA A 44 0.00 -21.59 -2.76
CA ALA A 44 0.91 -22.68 -3.12
C ALA A 44 1.80 -22.37 -4.34
N ASP A 45 1.60 -21.24 -5.00
CA ASP A 45 2.26 -20.91 -6.25
C ASP A 45 3.59 -20.19 -6.00
N ASN A 46 4.66 -20.70 -6.60
CA ASN A 46 5.97 -20.08 -6.55
C ASN A 46 6.07 -18.95 -7.61
N THR A 47 6.32 -17.75 -7.13
CA THR A 47 6.40 -16.53 -7.97
C THR A 47 7.55 -16.55 -8.99
N HIS A 48 8.56 -17.38 -8.79
CA HIS A 48 9.61 -17.59 -9.80
C HIS A 48 9.07 -18.11 -11.15
N ASN A 49 7.91 -18.79 -11.11
CA ASN A 49 7.28 -19.35 -12.30
C ASN A 49 6.29 -18.36 -12.96
N TYR A 50 6.10 -17.17 -12.41
CA TYR A 50 5.12 -16.21 -12.93
C TYR A 50 5.61 -15.56 -14.21
N THR A 51 4.76 -15.63 -15.22
CA THR A 51 4.90 -14.84 -16.45
C THR A 51 4.63 -13.35 -16.20
N VAL A 52 5.03 -12.51 -17.14
CA VAL A 52 4.73 -11.06 -17.09
C VAL A 52 3.22 -10.81 -16.96
N SER A 53 2.40 -11.59 -17.69
CA SER A 53 0.92 -11.47 -17.62
C SER A 53 0.37 -11.80 -16.23
N GLN A 54 0.89 -12.84 -15.59
CA GLN A 54 0.52 -13.21 -14.23
C GLN A 54 0.91 -12.11 -13.23
N TRP A 55 2.13 -11.57 -13.33
CA TRP A 55 2.54 -10.44 -12.51
C TRP A 55 1.70 -9.18 -12.72
N VAL A 56 1.27 -8.89 -13.95
CA VAL A 56 0.34 -7.78 -14.23
C VAL A 56 -1.00 -8.02 -13.53
N SER A 57 -1.54 -9.25 -13.61
CA SER A 57 -2.77 -9.62 -12.90
C SER A 57 -2.62 -9.48 -11.38
N MET A 58 -1.54 -10.03 -10.82
CA MET A 58 -1.25 -9.96 -9.37
C MET A 58 -1.25 -8.52 -8.87
N ARG A 59 -0.51 -7.62 -9.53
CA ARG A 59 -0.44 -6.20 -9.13
C ARG A 59 -1.71 -5.41 -9.39
N ARG A 60 -2.58 -5.91 -10.24
CA ARG A 60 -3.86 -5.26 -10.57
C ARG A 60 -4.96 -5.61 -9.57
N THR A 61 -4.99 -6.85 -9.05
CA THR A 61 -6.14 -7.37 -8.31
C THR A 61 -5.82 -8.11 -7.02
N HIS A 62 -4.56 -8.44 -6.74
CA HIS A 62 -4.19 -9.23 -5.57
C HIS A 62 -3.21 -8.51 -4.63
N ILE A 63 -2.34 -7.65 -5.17
CA ILE A 63 -1.31 -6.97 -4.37
C ILE A 63 -1.45 -5.47 -4.57
N SER A 64 -1.78 -4.75 -3.51
CA SER A 64 -1.65 -3.29 -3.49
C SER A 64 -0.31 -2.89 -2.87
N HIS A 65 0.29 -1.80 -3.36
CA HIS A 65 1.56 -1.31 -2.85
C HIS A 65 1.55 0.20 -2.66
N LEU A 66 1.71 0.64 -1.42
CA LEU A 66 2.03 2.01 -1.07
C LEU A 66 3.55 2.14 -1.02
N PHE A 67 4.12 2.84 -2.01
CA PHE A 67 5.56 3.02 -2.13
C PHE A 67 6.08 4.10 -1.19
N GLN A 68 7.29 3.94 -0.66
CA GLN A 68 7.98 4.94 0.13
C GLN A 68 8.17 6.26 -0.66
N GLU A 69 8.54 6.18 -1.96
CA GLU A 69 8.70 7.34 -2.82
C GLU A 69 7.38 7.87 -3.40
N LEU A 70 6.23 7.36 -2.92
CA LEU A 70 4.87 7.69 -3.30
C LEU A 70 4.53 7.42 -4.78
N ARG A 71 5.45 7.62 -5.71
CA ARG A 71 5.31 7.44 -7.17
C ARG A 71 4.08 8.12 -7.76
N LEU A 72 3.80 9.33 -7.30
CA LEU A 72 2.74 10.18 -7.84
C LEU A 72 3.25 11.00 -9.02
N PHE A 73 2.34 11.38 -9.91
CA PHE A 73 2.60 12.24 -11.05
C PHE A 73 2.38 13.71 -10.64
N PRO A 74 3.44 14.54 -10.54
CA PRO A 74 3.34 15.87 -9.98
C PRO A 74 2.57 16.88 -10.86
N GLU A 75 2.44 16.60 -12.15
CA GLU A 75 1.82 17.49 -13.14
C GLU A 75 0.29 17.41 -13.17
N ILE A 76 -0.28 16.33 -12.65
CA ILE A 76 -1.73 16.10 -12.62
C ILE A 76 -2.29 16.23 -11.21
N THR A 77 -3.60 16.28 -11.10
CA THR A 77 -4.31 16.51 -9.83
C THR A 77 -4.26 15.28 -8.93
N ALA A 78 -4.61 15.48 -7.65
CA ALA A 78 -4.73 14.40 -6.68
C ALA A 78 -5.76 13.35 -7.13
N MET A 79 -6.95 13.79 -7.56
CA MET A 79 -7.98 12.88 -8.08
C MET A 79 -7.51 12.13 -9.32
N GLU A 80 -6.86 12.79 -10.28
CA GLU A 80 -6.34 12.11 -11.47
C GLU A 80 -5.31 11.04 -11.12
N ASN A 81 -4.41 11.28 -10.15
CA ASN A 81 -3.47 10.28 -9.64
C ASN A 81 -4.18 9.04 -9.07
N VAL A 82 -5.25 9.24 -8.32
CA VAL A 82 -6.06 8.14 -7.78
C VAL A 82 -6.79 7.40 -8.90
N GLN A 83 -7.38 8.13 -9.84
CA GLN A 83 -8.16 7.56 -10.94
C GLN A 83 -7.32 6.76 -11.94
N ILE A 84 -6.02 7.02 -12.08
CA ILE A 84 -5.11 6.17 -12.88
C ILE A 84 -5.22 4.70 -12.42
N GLN A 85 -5.20 4.47 -11.10
CA GLN A 85 -5.29 3.11 -10.56
C GLN A 85 -6.73 2.59 -10.56
N ASN A 86 -7.68 3.43 -10.12
CA ASN A 86 -9.08 3.02 -10.03
C ASN A 86 -9.68 2.58 -11.37
N LYS A 87 -9.35 3.28 -12.45
CA LYS A 87 -9.85 2.95 -13.81
C LYS A 87 -9.41 1.59 -14.34
N LEU A 88 -8.38 0.98 -13.77
CA LEU A 88 -7.94 -0.36 -14.17
C LEU A 88 -8.94 -1.45 -13.78
N THR A 89 -9.71 -1.22 -12.71
CA THR A 89 -10.66 -2.21 -12.16
C THR A 89 -12.06 -1.65 -11.95
N GLY A 90 -12.23 -0.32 -11.87
CA GLY A 90 -13.49 0.32 -11.50
C GLY A 90 -13.95 -0.05 -10.08
N PHE A 91 -13.01 -0.32 -9.18
CA PHE A 91 -13.29 -0.95 -7.88
C PHE A 91 -14.01 0.00 -6.91
N LYS A 92 -13.67 1.30 -6.94
CA LYS A 92 -14.27 2.30 -6.05
C LYS A 92 -15.09 3.31 -6.82
N SER A 93 -16.23 3.71 -6.24
CA SER A 93 -16.98 4.85 -6.72
C SER A 93 -16.23 6.17 -6.43
N GLU A 94 -16.55 7.19 -7.19
CA GLU A 94 -15.98 8.53 -6.95
C GLU A 94 -16.40 9.07 -5.57
N GLU A 95 -17.60 8.76 -5.12
CA GLU A 95 -18.10 9.14 -3.80
C GLU A 95 -17.27 8.53 -2.67
N GLU A 96 -16.95 7.22 -2.73
CA GLU A 96 -16.07 6.55 -1.77
C GLU A 96 -14.67 7.18 -1.74
N ILE A 97 -14.14 7.54 -2.92
CA ILE A 97 -12.83 8.20 -3.02
C ILE A 97 -12.88 9.57 -2.37
N LEU A 98 -13.91 10.38 -2.65
CA LEU A 98 -14.08 11.70 -2.04
C LEU A 98 -14.26 11.66 -0.52
N GLN A 99 -14.95 10.64 0.00
CA GLN A 99 -15.04 10.40 1.45
C GLN A 99 -13.66 10.17 2.07
N TRP A 100 -12.76 9.43 1.41
CA TRP A 100 -11.39 9.26 1.91
C TRP A 100 -10.57 10.55 1.86
N PHE A 101 -10.75 11.39 0.83
CA PHE A 101 -10.15 12.72 0.79
C PHE A 101 -10.60 13.58 1.98
N ASP A 102 -11.88 13.52 2.32
CA ASP A 102 -12.44 14.27 3.47
C ASP A 102 -11.91 13.72 4.80
N MET A 103 -12.00 12.42 5.04
CA MET A 103 -11.50 11.77 6.26
C MET A 103 -10.01 12.05 6.50
N LEU A 104 -9.22 12.15 5.43
CA LEU A 104 -7.78 12.46 5.49
C LEU A 104 -7.50 13.97 5.56
N GLY A 105 -8.54 14.84 5.64
CA GLY A 105 -8.38 16.28 5.76
C GLY A 105 -7.70 16.94 4.55
N ILE A 106 -7.93 16.40 3.35
CA ILE A 106 -7.41 16.93 2.08
C ILE A 106 -8.51 17.10 1.02
N ALA A 107 -9.78 17.27 1.43
CA ALA A 107 -10.90 17.48 0.52
C ALA A 107 -10.71 18.71 -0.39
N ASP A 108 -10.10 19.78 0.14
CA ASP A 108 -9.77 21.00 -0.60
C ASP A 108 -8.64 20.80 -1.65
N LYS A 109 -7.96 19.64 -1.63
CA LYS A 109 -6.85 19.31 -2.51
C LYS A 109 -7.21 18.35 -3.67
N VAL A 110 -8.44 17.89 -3.75
CA VAL A 110 -8.90 16.94 -4.78
C VAL A 110 -8.46 17.35 -6.19
N ASN A 111 -8.61 18.63 -6.52
CA ASN A 111 -8.24 19.21 -7.82
C ASN A 111 -6.88 19.92 -7.82
N ALA A 112 -6.11 19.84 -6.74
CA ALA A 112 -4.78 20.41 -6.67
C ALA A 112 -3.78 19.50 -7.36
N LYS A 113 -2.83 20.08 -8.11
CA LYS A 113 -1.70 19.32 -8.69
C LYS A 113 -0.80 18.81 -7.57
N ILE A 114 -0.36 17.57 -7.67
CA ILE A 114 0.51 16.92 -6.67
C ILE A 114 1.76 17.75 -6.39
N GLY A 115 2.39 18.34 -7.41
CA GLY A 115 3.59 19.16 -7.25
C GLY A 115 3.40 20.44 -6.40
N ARG A 116 2.15 20.80 -6.05
CA ARG A 116 1.82 21.93 -5.17
C ARG A 116 1.41 21.52 -3.76
N MET A 117 1.45 20.23 -3.47
CA MET A 117 1.05 19.66 -2.19
C MET A 117 2.28 19.40 -1.30
N SER A 118 2.12 19.52 0.03
CA SER A 118 3.14 19.09 0.96
C SER A 118 3.36 17.58 0.86
N PHE A 119 4.53 17.09 1.30
CA PHE A 119 4.84 15.65 1.24
C PHE A 119 3.81 14.83 2.03
N GLY A 120 3.39 15.26 3.22
CA GLY A 120 2.35 14.57 3.99
C GLY A 120 0.96 14.58 3.31
N GLN A 121 0.62 15.62 2.53
CA GLN A 121 -0.58 15.60 1.69
C GLN A 121 -0.44 14.61 0.54
N GLN A 122 0.71 14.58 -0.13
CA GLN A 122 1.01 13.60 -1.17
C GLN A 122 0.94 12.16 -0.63
N GLN A 123 1.46 11.93 0.57
CA GLN A 123 1.44 10.61 1.22
C GLN A 123 -0.01 10.12 1.44
N ARG A 124 -0.92 11.01 1.84
CA ARG A 124 -2.35 10.71 1.97
C ARG A 124 -3.00 10.38 0.62
N VAL A 125 -2.67 11.12 -0.44
CA VAL A 125 -3.13 10.79 -1.82
C VAL A 125 -2.59 9.43 -2.28
N ALA A 126 -1.32 9.13 -2.03
CA ALA A 126 -0.72 7.85 -2.38
C ALA A 126 -1.40 6.68 -1.66
N MET A 127 -1.81 6.87 -0.39
CA MET A 127 -2.61 5.88 0.33
C MET A 127 -3.96 5.66 -0.35
N ILE A 128 -4.72 6.72 -0.66
CA ILE A 128 -5.99 6.59 -1.38
C ILE A 128 -5.78 5.80 -2.68
N ARG A 129 -4.75 6.16 -3.47
CA ARG A 129 -4.45 5.45 -4.71
C ARG A 129 -4.14 3.96 -4.50
N ALA A 130 -3.49 3.61 -3.40
CA ALA A 130 -3.24 2.21 -3.09
C ALA A 130 -4.52 1.44 -2.71
N LEU A 131 -5.53 2.10 -2.14
CA LEU A 131 -6.76 1.48 -1.68
C LEU A 131 -7.87 1.37 -2.73
N VAL A 132 -7.74 2.04 -3.90
CA VAL A 132 -8.78 2.05 -4.95
C VAL A 132 -8.75 0.85 -5.89
N GLN A 133 -8.04 -0.20 -5.54
CA GLN A 133 -8.01 -1.47 -6.27
C GLN A 133 -8.38 -2.63 -5.34
N PRO A 134 -8.86 -3.76 -5.87
CA PRO A 134 -8.97 -4.98 -5.08
C PRO A 134 -7.57 -5.50 -4.70
N PHE A 135 -7.45 -6.11 -3.51
CA PHE A 135 -6.22 -6.76 -3.07
C PHE A 135 -6.49 -7.85 -2.05
N ASP A 136 -5.66 -8.89 -2.06
CA ASP A 136 -5.56 -9.89 -0.99
C ASP A 136 -4.51 -9.46 0.04
N PHE A 137 -3.56 -8.62 -0.39
CA PHE A 137 -2.52 -8.02 0.46
C PHE A 137 -2.25 -6.58 0.08
N ILE A 138 -2.11 -5.71 1.09
CA ILE A 138 -1.52 -4.39 0.92
C ILE A 138 -0.14 -4.35 1.57
N LEU A 139 0.85 -3.93 0.81
CA LEU A 139 2.21 -3.69 1.26
C LEU A 139 2.42 -2.19 1.41
N ALA A 140 2.59 -1.72 2.64
CA ALA A 140 2.76 -0.31 2.96
C ALA A 140 4.22 -0.03 3.39
N ASP A 141 5.01 0.55 2.49
CA ASP A 141 6.44 0.83 2.71
C ASP A 141 6.61 2.21 3.36
N GLU A 142 6.92 2.22 4.67
CA GLU A 142 7.07 3.41 5.53
C GLU A 142 5.89 4.40 5.43
N PRO A 143 4.65 3.94 5.63
CA PRO A 143 3.45 4.68 5.26
C PRO A 143 3.22 5.99 6.00
N ILE A 144 3.89 6.20 7.16
CA ILE A 144 3.64 7.35 8.05
C ILE A 144 4.90 8.16 8.39
N SER A 145 5.98 7.97 7.64
CA SER A 145 7.30 8.57 7.96
C SER A 145 7.28 10.11 8.08
N HIS A 146 6.34 10.78 7.42
CA HIS A 146 6.22 12.25 7.37
C HIS A 146 4.87 12.78 7.86
N LEU A 147 4.17 11.99 8.68
CA LEU A 147 2.87 12.36 9.23
C LEU A 147 2.96 12.59 10.74
N ASP A 148 2.14 13.51 11.22
CA ASP A 148 1.82 13.60 12.64
C ASP A 148 0.99 12.40 13.10
N ASP A 149 0.90 12.19 14.40
CA ASP A 149 0.29 11.00 14.98
C ASP A 149 -1.22 10.91 14.69
N ASN A 150 -1.92 12.03 14.59
CA ASN A 150 -3.35 12.04 14.27
C ASN A 150 -3.59 11.58 12.82
N ASN A 151 -2.85 12.15 11.85
CA ASN A 151 -2.94 11.72 10.45
C ASN A 151 -2.48 10.27 10.27
N ALA A 152 -1.44 9.84 10.98
CA ALA A 152 -0.97 8.46 10.97
C ALA A 152 -2.06 7.48 11.46
N ARG A 153 -2.78 7.84 12.55
CA ARG A 153 -3.89 7.04 13.07
C ARG A 153 -5.05 6.95 12.06
N ILE A 154 -5.49 8.08 11.49
CA ILE A 154 -6.58 8.10 10.50
C ILE A 154 -6.21 7.24 9.28
N MET A 155 -4.98 7.35 8.78
CA MET A 155 -4.50 6.50 7.67
C MET A 155 -4.53 5.02 8.03
N GLY A 156 -4.09 4.66 9.24
CA GLY A 156 -4.16 3.29 9.75
C GLY A 156 -5.59 2.76 9.81
N ASP A 157 -6.51 3.56 10.36
CA ASP A 157 -7.93 3.19 10.49
C ASP A 157 -8.58 2.96 9.12
N ILE A 158 -8.32 3.82 8.13
CA ILE A 158 -8.86 3.67 6.77
C ILE A 158 -8.27 2.41 6.11
N MET A 159 -6.95 2.21 6.18
CA MET A 159 -6.29 1.05 5.61
C MET A 159 -6.81 -0.26 6.21
N MET A 160 -6.91 -0.33 7.54
CA MET A 160 -7.40 -1.52 8.23
C MET A 160 -8.89 -1.77 7.96
N THR A 161 -9.71 -0.72 7.88
CA THR A 161 -11.12 -0.83 7.52
C THR A 161 -11.29 -1.42 6.12
N GLU A 162 -10.52 -0.91 5.15
CA GLU A 162 -10.59 -1.39 3.78
C GLU A 162 -10.05 -2.81 3.64
N ALA A 163 -8.90 -3.12 4.28
CA ALA A 163 -8.36 -4.47 4.31
C ALA A 163 -9.36 -5.46 4.91
N LYS A 164 -10.05 -5.07 6.00
CA LYS A 164 -11.10 -5.88 6.63
C LYS A 164 -12.28 -6.15 5.69
N LYS A 165 -12.73 -5.14 4.96
CA LYS A 165 -13.83 -5.30 3.98
C LYS A 165 -13.47 -6.30 2.89
N GLN A 166 -12.20 -6.36 2.50
CA GLN A 166 -11.70 -7.26 1.46
C GLN A 166 -11.23 -8.63 1.98
N GLY A 167 -11.15 -8.83 3.31
CA GLY A 167 -10.54 -10.02 3.90
C GLY A 167 -9.03 -10.10 3.65
N ALA A 168 -8.38 -8.96 3.47
CA ALA A 168 -7.01 -8.85 2.99
C ALA A 168 -5.99 -8.75 4.13
N GLY A 169 -4.78 -9.27 3.91
CA GLY A 169 -3.64 -9.09 4.80
C GLY A 169 -2.98 -7.71 4.64
N VAL A 170 -2.31 -7.25 5.70
CA VAL A 170 -1.56 -5.99 5.72
C VAL A 170 -0.12 -6.25 6.12
N ILE A 171 0.82 -5.75 5.32
CA ILE A 171 2.26 -5.79 5.61
C ILE A 171 2.75 -4.35 5.68
N VAL A 172 3.22 -3.92 6.84
CA VAL A 172 3.81 -2.59 7.03
C VAL A 172 5.31 -2.73 7.19
N THR A 173 6.09 -1.91 6.49
CA THR A 173 7.53 -1.78 6.79
C THR A 173 7.80 -0.50 7.58
N SER A 174 8.80 -0.53 8.46
CA SER A 174 9.15 0.63 9.31
C SER A 174 10.64 0.69 9.65
N ILE A 175 11.12 1.93 9.90
CA ILE A 175 12.45 2.25 10.47
C ILE A 175 12.30 2.77 11.92
N GLY A 176 11.41 2.20 12.70
CA GLY A 176 11.21 2.56 14.12
C GLY A 176 9.89 3.26 14.41
N LYS A 177 9.41 4.20 13.56
CA LYS A 177 8.05 4.76 13.70
C LYS A 177 7.08 3.94 12.88
N HIS A 178 6.20 3.21 13.52
CA HIS A 178 5.14 2.43 12.86
C HIS A 178 3.75 2.90 13.32
N MET A 179 2.73 2.49 12.57
CA MET A 179 1.34 2.70 12.96
C MET A 179 1.04 1.95 14.26
N ASP A 180 0.27 2.55 15.16
CA ASP A 180 -0.21 1.90 16.38
C ASP A 180 -1.33 0.92 16.04
N LEU A 181 -0.93 -0.28 15.60
CA LEU A 181 -1.79 -1.36 15.17
C LEU A 181 -1.42 -2.65 15.92
N ASN A 182 -2.39 -3.52 16.11
CA ASN A 182 -2.19 -4.82 16.77
C ASN A 182 -1.52 -5.81 15.80
N TYR A 183 -0.20 -5.71 15.62
CA TYR A 183 0.54 -6.61 14.74
C TYR A 183 0.55 -8.04 15.27
N GLU A 184 0.12 -8.98 14.43
CA GLU A 184 0.15 -10.41 14.71
C GLU A 184 1.59 -10.93 14.76
N ARG A 185 2.45 -10.38 13.92
CA ARG A 185 3.86 -10.77 13.84
C ARG A 185 4.76 -9.60 13.48
N VAL A 186 5.89 -9.53 14.18
CA VAL A 186 6.98 -8.59 13.89
C VAL A 186 8.18 -9.38 13.35
N VAL A 187 8.63 -9.04 12.15
CA VAL A 187 9.80 -9.61 11.49
C VAL A 187 10.91 -8.57 11.47
N ARG A 188 12.10 -8.91 11.90
CA ARG A 188 13.28 -8.03 11.85
C ARG A 188 14.24 -8.52 10.78
N LEU A 189 14.66 -7.60 9.89
CA LEU A 189 15.64 -7.87 8.82
C LEU A 189 17.04 -7.46 9.26
#